data_eaafa5bd3aaffa7c9dc939932956d87d
#
_entry.id   eaafa5bd3aaffa7c9dc939932956d87d
#
_cell.length_a   1.000
_cell.length_b   1.000
_cell.length_c   1.000
_cell.angle_alpha   90.00
_cell.angle_beta   90.00
_cell.angle_gamma   90.00
#
_symmetry.space_group_name_H-M   'P 1'
#
loop_
_entity.id
_entity.type
_entity.pdbx_description
1 polymer ?
#
loop_
_entity_poly.entity_id
_entity_poly.type
_entity_poly.pdbx_seq_one_letter_code
_entity_poly.pdbx_strand_id
1 'polypeptide(L)'
;MTNEKEKIQIIAERVNEFFEQILVLKSSDMMRQYLEFCERVPNHAMFNNTLVFIQKPSCYYYATKSQWKKRFNREPKPFARPLLILFPFAPVEFVYDLEDTDGEPLPKNFIEWWIEEKGGVSKEKMENLTSLCEELGIKTSVASTNYLHKKGHMTFGIASRKLANNERSIELHPRYEDPAVLQEAFGVLVHEVAHHLLGHLGEMRKKVETKNGFVEVVIAKDGRDNDRPVREVEAELTAWFLFSKYGIAKKSAEYLAGWITQQNAKSARITEVCKVADNIYKMSEGKRWWVKKVPKPSSLMRI
;
A
#
# COMPACT_ATOMS: atom_id res chain seq x y z
N MET A 1 7.95 29.12 -13.75
CA MET A 1 7.78 27.67 -14.01
C MET A 1 7.94 26.92 -12.68
N THR A 2 6.88 26.42 -12.10
CA THR A 2 6.91 25.63 -10.86
C THR A 2 7.70 24.36 -11.14
N ASN A 3 8.69 24.06 -10.28
CA ASN A 3 9.52 22.88 -10.39
C ASN A 3 8.64 21.62 -10.26
N GLU A 4 8.97 20.56 -10.99
CA GLU A 4 8.25 19.27 -11.01
C GLU A 4 8.08 18.65 -9.60
N LYS A 5 9.09 18.82 -8.75
CA LYS A 5 9.02 18.43 -7.33
C LYS A 5 7.95 19.19 -6.56
N GLU A 6 7.77 20.45 -6.85
CA GLU A 6 6.75 21.33 -6.22
C GLU A 6 5.33 20.90 -6.63
N LYS A 7 5.13 20.52 -7.90
CA LYS A 7 3.85 19.97 -8.37
C LYS A 7 3.51 18.63 -7.69
N ILE A 8 4.47 17.74 -7.56
CA ILE A 8 4.30 16.45 -6.86
C ILE A 8 3.94 16.70 -5.39
N GLN A 9 4.58 17.67 -4.75
CA GLN A 9 4.32 18.04 -3.37
C GLN A 9 2.89 18.57 -3.20
N ILE A 10 2.45 19.48 -4.06
CA ILE A 10 1.07 20.02 -4.07
C ILE A 10 0.04 18.90 -4.26
N ILE A 11 0.31 17.95 -5.16
CA ILE A 11 -0.59 16.80 -5.37
C ILE A 11 -0.64 15.92 -4.13
N ALA A 12 0.51 15.64 -3.49
CA ALA A 12 0.57 14.86 -2.27
C ALA A 12 -0.20 15.51 -1.10
N GLU A 13 -0.09 16.84 -0.97
CA GLU A 13 -0.82 17.62 0.02
C GLU A 13 -2.34 17.54 -0.21
N ARG A 14 -2.80 17.69 -1.44
CA ARG A 14 -4.23 17.55 -1.79
C ARG A 14 -4.77 16.14 -1.52
N VAL A 15 -3.97 15.10 -1.76
CA VAL A 15 -4.33 13.72 -1.41
C VAL A 15 -4.48 13.58 0.10
N ASN A 16 -3.56 14.15 0.88
CA ASN A 16 -3.65 14.12 2.34
C ASN A 16 -4.89 14.87 2.83
N GLU A 17 -5.16 16.09 2.34
CA GLU A 17 -6.37 16.87 2.67
C GLU A 17 -7.64 16.10 2.36
N PHE A 18 -7.69 15.42 1.22
CA PHE A 18 -8.84 14.59 0.84
C PHE A 18 -9.05 13.44 1.83
N PHE A 19 -7.98 12.73 2.23
CA PHE A 19 -8.08 11.68 3.23
C PHE A 19 -8.46 12.20 4.60
N GLU A 20 -7.96 13.35 5.02
CA GLU A 20 -8.40 14.00 6.24
C GLU A 20 -9.92 14.23 6.25
N GLN A 21 -10.47 14.74 5.14
CA GLN A 21 -11.90 14.95 5.01
C GLN A 21 -12.68 13.63 5.08
N ILE A 22 -12.23 12.58 4.39
CA ILE A 22 -12.87 11.25 4.41
C ILE A 22 -12.83 10.64 5.81
N LEU A 23 -11.68 10.69 6.49
CA LEU A 23 -11.51 10.10 7.81
C LEU A 23 -12.31 10.84 8.89
N VAL A 24 -12.44 12.17 8.78
CA VAL A 24 -13.29 12.96 9.67
C VAL A 24 -14.77 12.61 9.53
N LEU A 25 -15.20 12.28 8.33
CA LEU A 25 -16.58 11.93 8.01
C LEU A 25 -16.95 10.46 8.28
N LYS A 26 -16.26 9.77 9.16
CA LYS A 26 -16.29 8.38 9.68
C LYS A 26 -17.25 7.36 9.04
N SER A 27 -18.39 7.79 8.57
CA SER A 27 -19.45 6.96 7.96
C SER A 27 -20.00 7.60 6.70
N SER A 28 -19.21 8.47 6.05
CA SER A 28 -19.69 9.18 4.88
C SER A 28 -19.86 8.24 3.70
N ASP A 29 -20.87 8.51 2.91
CA ASP A 29 -21.06 7.86 1.61
C ASP A 29 -19.80 7.96 0.73
N MET A 30 -19.01 9.00 0.88
CA MET A 30 -17.76 9.20 0.16
C MET A 30 -16.68 8.15 0.52
N MET A 31 -16.52 7.82 1.82
CA MET A 31 -15.61 6.74 2.23
C MET A 31 -16.06 5.40 1.63
N ARG A 32 -17.34 5.08 1.73
CA ARG A 32 -17.89 3.85 1.14
C ARG A 32 -17.63 3.80 -0.37
N GLN A 33 -17.92 4.88 -1.08
CA GLN A 33 -17.67 4.99 -2.53
C GLN A 33 -16.19 4.84 -2.87
N TYR A 34 -15.29 5.41 -2.06
CA TYR A 34 -13.85 5.24 -2.26
C TYR A 34 -13.39 3.79 -2.04
N LEU A 35 -13.95 3.11 -1.03
CA LEU A 35 -13.67 1.70 -0.75
C LEU A 35 -14.13 0.82 -1.94
N GLU A 36 -15.36 1.00 -2.37
CA GLU A 36 -15.94 0.30 -3.53
C GLU A 36 -15.13 0.58 -4.82
N PHE A 37 -14.66 1.81 -4.98
CA PHE A 37 -13.77 2.17 -6.08
C PHE A 37 -12.45 1.40 -6.04
N CYS A 38 -11.78 1.34 -4.89
CA CYS A 38 -10.52 0.61 -4.72
C CYS A 38 -10.67 -0.89 -4.97
N GLU A 39 -11.81 -1.47 -4.59
CA GLU A 39 -12.15 -2.88 -4.87
C GLU A 39 -12.32 -3.13 -6.36
N ARG A 40 -12.96 -2.21 -7.10
CA ARG A 40 -13.13 -2.32 -8.57
C ARG A 40 -11.85 -2.21 -9.35
N VAL A 41 -10.87 -1.41 -8.90
CA VAL A 41 -9.62 -1.13 -9.61
C VAL A 41 -8.38 -1.56 -8.81
N PRO A 42 -8.27 -2.82 -8.37
CA PRO A 42 -7.22 -3.28 -7.47
C PRO A 42 -5.82 -3.26 -8.08
N ASN A 43 -5.71 -3.21 -9.41
CA ASN A 43 -4.46 -3.39 -10.13
C ASN A 43 -3.55 -2.16 -10.21
N HIS A 44 -4.07 -1.00 -9.83
CA HIS A 44 -3.31 0.23 -9.82
C HIS A 44 -2.68 0.49 -8.45
N ALA A 45 -1.64 1.33 -8.42
CA ALA A 45 -1.08 1.79 -7.16
C ALA A 45 -2.13 2.55 -6.36
N MET A 46 -2.22 2.31 -5.05
CA MET A 46 -3.26 2.92 -4.20
C MET A 46 -3.25 4.44 -4.27
N PHE A 47 -2.06 5.04 -4.34
CA PHE A 47 -1.92 6.48 -4.54
C PHE A 47 -2.58 6.95 -5.85
N ASN A 48 -2.39 6.21 -6.94
CA ASN A 48 -3.00 6.53 -8.23
C ASN A 48 -4.52 6.31 -8.22
N ASN A 49 -5.00 5.27 -7.54
CA ASN A 49 -6.44 5.06 -7.31
C ASN A 49 -7.05 6.25 -6.60
N THR A 50 -6.38 6.78 -5.57
CA THR A 50 -6.84 7.99 -4.86
C THR A 50 -6.87 9.20 -5.78
N LEU A 51 -5.82 9.43 -6.58
CA LEU A 51 -5.79 10.53 -7.54
C LEU A 51 -6.94 10.46 -8.55
N VAL A 52 -7.21 9.26 -9.09
CA VAL A 52 -8.31 9.06 -10.05
C VAL A 52 -9.66 9.26 -9.37
N PHE A 53 -9.86 8.73 -8.16
CA PHE A 53 -11.11 8.91 -7.41
C PHE A 53 -11.42 10.39 -7.13
N ILE A 54 -10.42 11.20 -6.74
CA ILE A 54 -10.60 12.65 -6.53
C ILE A 54 -11.03 13.35 -7.82
N GLN A 55 -10.49 12.93 -8.97
CA GLN A 55 -10.78 13.55 -10.27
C GLN A 55 -12.12 13.08 -10.86
N LYS A 56 -12.48 11.81 -10.70
CA LYS A 56 -13.69 11.19 -11.23
C LYS A 56 -14.13 10.03 -10.30
N PRO A 57 -14.92 10.31 -9.25
CA PRO A 57 -15.39 9.26 -8.32
C PRO A 57 -16.19 8.16 -9.01
N SER A 58 -16.88 8.48 -10.10
CA SER A 58 -17.65 7.54 -10.91
C SER A 58 -16.79 6.69 -11.85
N CYS A 59 -15.47 6.90 -11.92
CA CYS A 59 -14.60 6.14 -12.80
C CYS A 59 -14.73 4.64 -12.53
N TYR A 60 -15.01 3.89 -13.59
CA TYR A 60 -15.27 2.47 -13.48
C TYR A 60 -14.00 1.62 -13.64
N TYR A 61 -13.17 1.97 -14.61
CA TYR A 61 -11.87 1.35 -14.87
C TYR A 61 -11.02 2.33 -15.70
N TYR A 62 -9.75 2.46 -15.37
CA TYR A 62 -8.89 3.37 -16.10
C TYR A 62 -7.59 2.70 -16.57
N ALA A 63 -7.13 3.14 -17.75
CA ALA A 63 -5.86 2.71 -18.31
C ALA A 63 -5.28 3.81 -19.24
N THR A 64 -4.00 3.70 -19.56
CA THR A 64 -3.39 4.58 -20.56
C THR A 64 -3.94 4.30 -21.96
N LYS A 65 -3.85 5.28 -22.86
CA LYS A 65 -4.23 5.08 -24.28
C LYS A 65 -3.57 3.83 -24.89
N SER A 66 -2.29 3.64 -24.62
CA SER A 66 -1.54 2.48 -25.11
C SER A 66 -2.08 1.14 -24.56
N GLN A 67 -2.44 1.12 -23.27
CA GLN A 67 -3.04 -0.07 -22.64
C GLN A 67 -4.43 -0.37 -23.21
N TRP A 68 -5.27 0.65 -23.39
CA TRP A 68 -6.58 0.52 -24.03
C TRP A 68 -6.47 -0.09 -25.42
N LYS A 69 -5.56 0.44 -26.25
CA LYS A 69 -5.34 -0.07 -27.60
C LYS A 69 -4.83 -1.51 -27.59
N LYS A 70 -3.78 -1.77 -26.81
CA LYS A 70 -3.10 -3.07 -26.82
C LYS A 70 -3.93 -4.21 -26.24
N ARG A 71 -4.68 -3.95 -25.16
CA ARG A 71 -5.40 -4.99 -24.43
C ARG A 71 -6.82 -5.21 -24.90
N PHE A 72 -7.50 -4.14 -25.32
CA PHE A 72 -8.94 -4.15 -25.56
C PHE A 72 -9.33 -3.63 -26.95
N ASN A 73 -8.34 -3.27 -27.80
CA ASN A 73 -8.58 -2.62 -29.09
C ASN A 73 -9.52 -1.42 -29.00
N ARG A 74 -9.37 -0.62 -27.93
CA ARG A 74 -10.15 0.59 -27.65
C ARG A 74 -9.26 1.83 -27.69
N GLU A 75 -9.87 2.98 -27.98
CA GLU A 75 -9.18 4.27 -27.98
C GLU A 75 -10.02 5.32 -27.24
N PRO A 76 -9.39 6.35 -26.64
CA PRO A 76 -10.12 7.46 -26.06
C PRO A 76 -11.02 8.13 -27.10
N LYS A 77 -12.24 8.47 -26.70
CA LYS A 77 -13.19 9.25 -27.50
C LYS A 77 -12.59 10.60 -27.92
N PRO A 78 -13.02 11.17 -29.03
CA PRO A 78 -12.71 12.57 -29.34
C PRO A 78 -13.15 13.48 -28.17
N PHE A 79 -12.23 14.36 -27.73
CA PHE A 79 -12.46 15.27 -26.59
C PHE A 79 -12.59 14.62 -25.21
N ALA A 80 -12.30 13.33 -25.05
CA ALA A 80 -12.22 12.68 -23.75
C ALA A 80 -11.23 13.43 -22.85
N ARG A 81 -11.64 13.73 -21.61
CA ARG A 81 -10.75 14.38 -20.63
C ARG A 81 -9.89 13.32 -19.96
N PRO A 82 -8.56 13.41 -20.08
CA PRO A 82 -7.68 12.49 -19.39
C PRO A 82 -7.71 12.74 -17.88
N LEU A 83 -7.56 11.65 -17.13
CA LEU A 83 -7.27 11.68 -15.71
C LEU A 83 -5.76 11.58 -15.51
N LEU A 84 -5.25 12.19 -14.44
CA LEU A 84 -3.83 12.27 -14.16
C LEU A 84 -3.44 11.25 -13.10
N ILE A 85 -2.38 10.49 -13.37
CA ILE A 85 -1.71 9.63 -12.37
C ILE A 85 -0.22 9.93 -12.34
N LEU A 86 0.47 9.47 -11.28
CA LEU A 86 1.91 9.62 -11.15
C LEU A 86 2.63 8.32 -11.52
N PHE A 87 3.75 8.45 -12.22
CA PHE A 87 4.61 7.33 -12.60
C PHE A 87 6.02 7.49 -12.04
N PRO A 88 6.71 6.40 -11.63
CA PRO A 88 8.01 6.51 -10.95
C PRO A 88 9.11 7.24 -11.71
N PHE A 89 9.01 7.34 -13.06
CA PHE A 89 10.04 7.92 -13.93
C PHE A 89 9.48 8.92 -14.95
N ALA A 90 8.16 9.08 -14.98
CA ALA A 90 7.48 10.13 -15.71
C ALA A 90 6.56 10.84 -14.72
N PRO A 91 6.68 12.15 -14.51
CA PRO A 91 6.01 12.82 -13.40
C PRO A 91 4.49 12.74 -13.49
N VAL A 92 3.96 12.66 -14.70
CA VAL A 92 2.52 12.60 -14.96
C VAL A 92 2.27 11.67 -16.13
N GLU A 93 1.29 10.76 -15.98
CA GLU A 93 0.78 9.91 -17.03
C GLU A 93 -0.72 10.17 -17.21
N PHE A 94 -1.19 10.14 -18.46
CA PHE A 94 -2.60 10.32 -18.78
C PHE A 94 -3.30 8.96 -18.87
N VAL A 95 -4.41 8.83 -18.16
CA VAL A 95 -5.30 7.66 -18.21
C VAL A 95 -6.71 8.08 -18.58
N TYR A 96 -7.46 7.14 -19.11
CA TYR A 96 -8.85 7.37 -19.56
C TYR A 96 -9.73 6.31 -18.92
N ASP A 97 -10.90 6.75 -18.44
CA ASP A 97 -11.94 5.85 -17.95
C ASP A 97 -12.54 5.03 -19.10
N LEU A 98 -13.04 3.86 -18.80
CA LEU A 98 -13.76 2.99 -19.74
C LEU A 98 -14.86 3.74 -20.49
N GLU A 99 -15.66 4.54 -19.77
CA GLU A 99 -16.75 5.33 -20.36
C GLU A 99 -16.27 6.36 -21.39
N ASP A 100 -15.02 6.81 -21.26
CA ASP A 100 -14.39 7.78 -22.13
C ASP A 100 -13.63 7.12 -23.30
N THR A 101 -13.85 5.84 -23.56
CA THR A 101 -13.23 5.10 -24.68
C THR A 101 -14.26 4.47 -25.60
N ASP A 102 -13.90 4.35 -26.89
CA ASP A 102 -14.65 3.61 -27.91
C ASP A 102 -13.83 2.47 -28.48
N GLY A 103 -14.48 1.42 -28.97
CA GLY A 103 -13.87 0.25 -29.59
C GLY A 103 -14.63 -1.03 -29.32
N GLU A 104 -13.91 -2.14 -29.30
CA GLU A 104 -14.54 -3.45 -29.09
C GLU A 104 -15.21 -3.57 -27.72
N PRO A 105 -16.33 -4.31 -27.62
CA PRO A 105 -16.96 -4.61 -26.34
C PRO A 105 -15.97 -5.31 -25.40
N LEU A 106 -15.99 -4.95 -24.14
CA LEU A 106 -15.24 -5.69 -23.12
C LEU A 106 -15.83 -7.09 -22.91
N PRO A 107 -15.01 -8.07 -22.51
CA PRO A 107 -15.51 -9.39 -22.10
C PRO A 107 -16.63 -9.25 -21.05
N LYS A 108 -17.67 -10.09 -21.13
CA LYS A 108 -18.81 -10.00 -20.20
C LYS A 108 -18.40 -10.08 -18.73
N ASN A 109 -17.33 -10.81 -18.44
CA ASN A 109 -16.78 -11.02 -17.09
C ASN A 109 -15.49 -10.21 -16.87
N PHE A 110 -15.37 -9.06 -17.53
CA PHE A 110 -14.14 -8.25 -17.45
C PHE A 110 -13.71 -7.92 -16.01
N ILE A 111 -14.64 -7.59 -15.12
CA ILE A 111 -14.36 -7.27 -13.72
C ILE A 111 -14.08 -8.56 -12.93
N GLU A 112 -14.91 -9.61 -13.11
CA GLU A 112 -14.74 -10.88 -12.43
C GLU A 112 -13.40 -11.51 -12.81
N TRP A 113 -13.09 -11.58 -14.12
CA TRP A 113 -11.79 -12.05 -14.61
C TRP A 113 -10.62 -11.27 -14.02
N TRP A 114 -10.76 -9.95 -13.89
CA TRP A 114 -9.74 -9.08 -13.33
C TRP A 114 -9.55 -9.26 -11.82
N ILE A 115 -10.62 -9.59 -11.09
CA ILE A 115 -10.61 -9.90 -9.66
C ILE A 115 -10.14 -11.35 -9.44
N GLU A 116 -10.65 -12.31 -10.21
CA GLU A 116 -10.31 -13.74 -10.12
C GLU A 116 -8.83 -14.00 -10.42
N GLU A 117 -8.21 -13.28 -11.36
CA GLU A 117 -6.79 -13.43 -11.69
C GLU A 117 -5.86 -13.10 -10.51
N LYS A 118 -6.35 -12.46 -9.46
CA LYS A 118 -5.57 -12.08 -8.28
C LYS A 118 -5.88 -12.85 -7.01
N GLY A 119 -6.88 -13.73 -7.06
CA GLY A 119 -7.30 -14.68 -6.04
C GLY A 119 -6.69 -14.47 -4.66
N GLY A 120 -7.41 -13.82 -3.77
CA GLY A 120 -7.26 -13.80 -2.32
C GLY A 120 -5.83 -13.87 -1.72
N VAL A 121 -5.76 -14.12 -0.44
CA VAL A 121 -4.52 -14.48 0.28
C VAL A 121 -4.24 -15.97 0.08
N SER A 122 -3.07 -16.30 -0.41
CA SER A 122 -2.56 -17.68 -0.50
C SER A 122 -1.42 -17.91 0.47
N LYS A 123 -1.13 -19.18 0.75
CA LYS A 123 0.03 -19.58 1.54
C LYS A 123 1.34 -19.07 0.93
N GLU A 124 1.45 -19.12 -0.40
CA GLU A 124 2.60 -18.57 -1.13
C GLU A 124 2.81 -17.08 -0.87
N LYS A 125 1.74 -16.28 -0.84
CA LYS A 125 1.83 -14.85 -0.53
C LYS A 125 2.32 -14.58 0.90
N MET A 126 1.86 -15.40 1.83
CA MET A 126 2.33 -15.37 3.23
C MET A 126 3.82 -15.70 3.32
N GLU A 127 4.26 -16.78 2.68
CA GLU A 127 5.65 -17.22 2.64
C GLU A 127 6.55 -16.19 1.95
N ASN A 128 6.13 -15.62 0.83
CA ASN A 128 6.85 -14.56 0.14
C ASN A 128 7.05 -13.34 1.04
N LEU A 129 5.97 -12.88 1.70
CA LEU A 129 6.06 -11.72 2.59
C LEU A 129 6.99 -11.99 3.76
N THR A 130 6.87 -13.13 4.41
CA THR A 130 7.73 -13.56 5.53
C THR A 130 9.20 -13.63 5.11
N SER A 131 9.50 -14.32 4.00
CA SER A 131 10.87 -14.45 3.48
C SER A 131 11.49 -13.09 3.15
N LEU A 132 10.73 -12.19 2.52
CA LEU A 132 11.25 -10.87 2.19
C LEU A 132 11.35 -9.92 3.41
N CYS A 133 10.56 -10.15 4.48
CA CYS A 133 10.78 -9.51 5.77
C CYS A 133 12.13 -9.93 6.36
N GLU A 134 12.46 -11.23 6.35
CA GLU A 134 13.75 -11.73 6.80
C GLU A 134 14.92 -11.16 5.99
N GLU A 135 14.79 -11.08 4.67
CA GLU A 135 15.78 -10.40 3.84
C GLU A 135 15.98 -8.93 4.24
N LEU A 136 14.93 -8.24 4.69
CA LEU A 136 15.02 -6.89 5.21
C LEU A 136 15.59 -6.83 6.64
N GLY A 137 15.86 -7.96 7.28
CA GLY A 137 16.36 -8.05 8.65
C GLY A 137 15.25 -7.97 9.71
N ILE A 138 14.01 -8.26 9.31
CA ILE A 138 12.86 -8.36 10.23
C ILE A 138 12.57 -9.85 10.44
N LYS A 139 12.94 -10.38 11.59
CA LYS A 139 12.67 -11.79 11.95
C LYS A 139 11.18 -11.98 12.20
N THR A 140 10.60 -13.01 11.61
CA THR A 140 9.20 -13.37 11.82
C THR A 140 9.11 -14.69 12.57
N SER A 141 8.24 -14.75 13.57
CA SER A 141 8.05 -15.96 14.40
C SER A 141 6.62 -16.01 14.95
N VAL A 142 6.25 -17.21 15.41
CA VAL A 142 5.05 -17.39 16.21
C VAL A 142 5.46 -17.31 17.69
N ALA A 143 4.75 -16.50 18.47
CA ALA A 143 5.05 -16.30 19.87
C ALA A 143 4.71 -17.54 20.71
N SER A 144 5.46 -17.78 21.79
CA SER A 144 5.04 -18.78 22.75
C SER A 144 3.79 -18.33 23.51
N THR A 145 2.87 -19.26 23.79
CA THR A 145 1.62 -19.01 24.51
C THR A 145 1.84 -18.30 25.86
N ASN A 146 2.94 -18.61 26.56
CA ASN A 146 3.28 -18.01 27.84
C ASN A 146 3.65 -16.51 27.78
N TYR A 147 4.14 -16.04 26.64
CA TYR A 147 4.55 -14.64 26.46
C TYR A 147 3.35 -13.70 26.34
N LEU A 148 2.31 -14.13 25.63
CA LEU A 148 1.12 -13.32 25.37
C LEU A 148 0.22 -13.18 26.60
N HIS A 149 0.16 -14.19 27.47
CA HIS A 149 -0.57 -14.13 28.73
C HIS A 149 0.04 -13.14 29.74
N LYS A 150 1.36 -12.93 29.71
CA LYS A 150 2.04 -11.99 30.63
C LYS A 150 1.70 -10.52 30.38
N LYS A 151 1.18 -10.14 29.19
CA LYS A 151 0.84 -8.75 28.83
C LYS A 151 -0.62 -8.38 29.07
N GLY A 152 -1.46 -9.30 29.55
CA GLY A 152 -2.83 -9.02 29.98
C GLY A 152 -3.83 -8.58 28.90
N HIS A 153 -3.45 -8.61 27.64
CA HIS A 153 -4.30 -8.31 26.48
C HIS A 153 -4.17 -9.40 25.43
N MET A 154 -5.27 -9.71 24.72
CA MET A 154 -5.23 -10.55 23.52
C MET A 154 -4.52 -9.77 22.41
N THR A 155 -3.21 -9.88 22.35
CA THR A 155 -2.39 -9.28 21.31
C THR A 155 -2.26 -10.30 20.18
N PHE A 156 -2.69 -9.93 18.97
CA PHE A 156 -2.67 -10.82 17.82
C PHE A 156 -1.32 -10.84 17.09
N GLY A 157 -0.58 -9.73 17.16
CA GLY A 157 0.78 -9.59 16.64
C GLY A 157 1.54 -8.51 17.40
N ILE A 158 2.86 -8.51 17.29
CA ILE A 158 3.74 -7.50 17.90
C ILE A 158 4.92 -7.24 16.98
N ALA A 159 5.05 -6.02 16.48
CA ALA A 159 6.27 -5.50 15.87
C ALA A 159 7.20 -4.95 16.95
N SER A 160 8.47 -5.30 16.94
CA SER A 160 9.44 -4.81 17.89
C SER A 160 10.81 -4.48 17.28
N ARG A 161 11.57 -3.61 17.97
CA ARG A 161 12.97 -3.30 17.70
C ARG A 161 13.73 -3.21 19.01
N LYS A 162 14.80 -4.02 19.13
CA LYS A 162 15.73 -3.92 20.24
C LYS A 162 16.73 -2.80 19.97
N LEU A 163 16.75 -1.77 20.81
CA LEU A 163 17.60 -0.60 20.61
C LEU A 163 19.11 -0.92 20.72
N ALA A 164 19.46 -1.92 21.54
CA ALA A 164 20.85 -2.28 21.79
C ALA A 164 21.60 -2.78 20.55
N ASN A 165 20.93 -3.54 19.68
CA ASN A 165 21.52 -4.19 18.52
C ASN A 165 20.77 -3.96 17.22
N ASN A 166 19.76 -3.09 17.24
CA ASN A 166 18.88 -2.79 16.10
C ASN A 166 18.12 -4.03 15.55
N GLU A 167 18.02 -5.11 16.33
CA GLU A 167 17.29 -6.32 15.94
C GLU A 167 15.79 -6.00 15.82
N ARG A 168 15.19 -6.38 14.69
CA ARG A 168 13.77 -6.18 14.39
C ARG A 168 13.07 -7.52 14.32
N SER A 169 11.87 -7.60 14.89
CA SER A 169 11.08 -8.82 14.87
C SER A 169 9.58 -8.55 14.78
N ILE A 170 8.87 -9.55 14.28
CA ILE A 170 7.42 -9.66 14.32
C ILE A 170 7.10 -10.99 14.99
N GLU A 171 6.26 -10.97 16.01
CA GLU A 171 5.76 -12.15 16.68
C GLU A 171 4.24 -12.23 16.48
N LEU A 172 3.76 -13.34 15.90
CA LEU A 172 2.33 -13.58 15.67
C LEU A 172 1.75 -14.50 16.75
N HIS A 173 0.46 -14.37 17.03
CA HIS A 173 -0.23 -15.24 17.96
C HIS A 173 -0.25 -16.69 17.46
N PRO A 174 -0.07 -17.74 18.32
CA PRO A 174 -0.01 -19.14 17.93
C PRO A 174 -1.24 -19.65 17.17
N ARG A 175 -2.41 -19.07 17.38
CA ARG A 175 -3.63 -19.42 16.62
C ARG A 175 -3.45 -19.30 15.10
N TYR A 176 -2.48 -18.53 14.65
CA TYR A 176 -2.22 -18.26 13.23
C TYR A 176 -1.38 -19.34 12.54
N GLU A 177 -1.01 -20.39 13.25
CA GLU A 177 -0.50 -21.63 12.66
C GLU A 177 -1.62 -22.46 12.00
N ASP A 178 -2.90 -22.20 12.36
CA ASP A 178 -4.05 -22.86 11.75
C ASP A 178 -4.30 -22.31 10.32
N PRO A 179 -4.24 -23.16 9.28
CA PRO A 179 -4.53 -22.74 7.91
C PRO A 179 -5.93 -22.14 7.70
N ALA A 180 -6.89 -22.51 8.55
CA ALA A 180 -8.27 -21.98 8.46
C ALA A 180 -8.35 -20.47 8.71
N VAL A 181 -7.38 -19.89 9.39
CA VAL A 181 -7.32 -18.44 9.68
C VAL A 181 -6.22 -17.71 8.91
N LEU A 182 -5.73 -18.30 7.79
CA LEU A 182 -4.63 -17.75 6.99
C LEU A 182 -4.86 -16.29 6.58
N GLN A 183 -6.07 -15.94 6.17
CA GLN A 183 -6.40 -14.57 5.77
C GLN A 183 -6.28 -13.59 6.94
N GLU A 184 -6.73 -13.99 8.13
CA GLU A 184 -6.60 -13.17 9.33
C GLU A 184 -5.12 -13.03 9.75
N ALA A 185 -4.37 -14.15 9.75
CA ALA A 185 -2.94 -14.19 10.03
C ALA A 185 -2.15 -13.26 9.10
N PHE A 186 -2.47 -13.29 7.80
CA PHE A 186 -1.85 -12.41 6.81
C PHE A 186 -2.17 -10.94 7.10
N GLY A 187 -3.41 -10.61 7.50
CA GLY A 187 -3.80 -9.26 7.86
C GLY A 187 -3.03 -8.70 9.06
N VAL A 188 -2.83 -9.53 10.08
CA VAL A 188 -2.02 -9.17 11.24
C VAL A 188 -0.55 -9.02 10.85
N LEU A 189 0.01 -9.96 10.07
CA LEU A 189 1.38 -9.84 9.59
C LEU A 189 1.59 -8.53 8.80
N VAL A 190 0.67 -8.18 7.91
CA VAL A 190 0.74 -6.93 7.13
C VAL A 190 0.72 -5.70 8.02
N HIS A 191 -0.14 -5.68 9.05
CA HIS A 191 -0.21 -4.61 10.04
C HIS A 191 1.14 -4.43 10.77
N GLU A 192 1.75 -5.52 11.22
CA GLU A 192 3.04 -5.48 11.92
C GLU A 192 4.20 -5.10 10.97
N VAL A 193 4.19 -5.58 9.73
CA VAL A 193 5.15 -5.16 8.69
C VAL A 193 5.02 -3.66 8.41
N ALA A 194 3.79 -3.14 8.40
CA ALA A 194 3.56 -1.71 8.19
C ALA A 194 4.23 -0.85 9.28
N HIS A 195 4.21 -1.27 10.55
CA HIS A 195 4.94 -0.56 11.62
C HIS A 195 6.43 -0.44 11.34
N HIS A 196 7.06 -1.46 10.76
CA HIS A 196 8.47 -1.40 10.36
C HIS A 196 8.69 -0.48 9.16
N LEU A 197 7.90 -0.64 8.08
CA LEU A 197 8.10 0.05 6.81
C LEU A 197 7.64 1.51 6.84
N LEU A 198 6.72 1.88 7.74
CA LEU A 198 6.34 3.27 8.02
C LEU A 198 7.32 3.97 8.97
N GLY A 199 8.31 3.24 9.50
CA GLY A 199 9.31 3.77 10.40
C GLY A 199 8.82 4.05 11.82
N HIS A 200 7.68 3.48 12.24
CA HIS A 200 7.13 3.64 13.60
C HIS A 200 8.10 3.15 14.69
N LEU A 201 9.02 2.28 14.30
CA LEU A 201 10.10 1.74 15.14
C LEU A 201 11.46 2.37 14.83
N GLY A 202 11.46 3.51 14.13
CA GLY A 202 12.63 4.26 13.72
C GLY A 202 13.16 3.88 12.33
N GLU A 203 14.12 4.66 11.84
CA GLU A 203 14.71 4.50 10.51
C GLU A 203 15.23 3.08 10.27
N MET A 204 15.04 2.62 9.03
CA MET A 204 15.49 1.31 8.58
C MET A 204 16.27 1.45 7.27
N ARG A 205 17.46 0.84 7.22
CA ARG A 205 18.34 0.83 6.07
C ARG A 205 18.74 -0.60 5.72
N LYS A 206 19.04 -0.84 4.44
CA LYS A 206 19.55 -2.11 3.94
C LYS A 206 20.73 -1.90 3.01
N LYS A 207 21.77 -2.70 3.21
CA LYS A 207 22.86 -2.82 2.22
C LYS A 207 22.42 -3.71 1.09
N VAL A 208 22.49 -3.21 -0.13
CA VAL A 208 22.15 -3.93 -1.37
C VAL A 208 23.43 -4.10 -2.17
N GLU A 209 23.71 -5.34 -2.55
CA GLU A 209 24.86 -5.65 -3.39
C GLU A 209 24.61 -5.20 -4.83
N THR A 210 25.62 -4.60 -5.43
CA THR A 210 25.61 -4.11 -6.81
C THR A 210 26.90 -4.58 -7.50
N LYS A 211 26.97 -4.42 -8.82
CA LYS A 211 28.18 -4.72 -9.60
C LYS A 211 29.43 -3.93 -9.12
N ASN A 212 29.22 -2.80 -8.46
CA ASN A 212 30.28 -1.89 -7.98
C ASN A 212 30.44 -1.93 -6.45
N GLY A 213 30.00 -2.98 -5.76
CA GLY A 213 30.03 -3.11 -4.32
C GLY A 213 28.67 -2.92 -3.64
N PHE A 214 28.66 -2.58 -2.36
CA PHE A 214 27.42 -2.42 -1.59
C PHE A 214 26.95 -0.96 -1.61
N VAL A 215 25.64 -0.77 -1.79
CA VAL A 215 24.96 0.52 -1.65
C VAL A 215 23.96 0.43 -0.52
N GLU A 216 23.97 1.41 0.37
CA GLU A 216 22.98 1.49 1.44
C GLU A 216 21.72 2.23 0.93
N VAL A 217 20.57 1.57 1.05
CA VAL A 217 19.27 2.14 0.66
C VAL A 217 18.38 2.35 1.88
N VAL A 218 17.69 3.48 1.94
CA VAL A 218 16.70 3.77 2.99
C VAL A 218 15.43 2.98 2.69
N ILE A 219 15.10 2.03 3.54
CA ILE A 219 13.88 1.23 3.46
C ILE A 219 12.71 2.01 4.07
N ALA A 220 12.88 2.50 5.30
CA ALA A 220 11.91 3.34 5.99
C ALA A 220 12.62 4.55 6.61
N LYS A 221 12.02 5.74 6.47
CA LYS A 221 12.42 6.94 7.22
C LYS A 221 11.89 6.83 8.65
N ASP A 222 12.49 7.58 9.57
CA ASP A 222 11.99 7.66 10.94
C ASP A 222 10.56 8.26 10.96
N GLY A 223 9.65 7.57 11.59
CA GLY A 223 8.24 7.94 11.72
C GLY A 223 7.76 7.92 13.17
N ARG A 224 8.69 7.99 14.13
CA ARG A 224 8.39 7.95 15.57
C ARG A 224 7.80 9.24 16.12
N ASP A 225 7.86 10.33 15.37
CA ASP A 225 7.31 11.63 15.78
C ASP A 225 5.79 11.62 15.91
N ASN A 226 5.12 10.64 15.26
CA ASN A 226 3.69 10.47 15.39
C ASN A 226 3.32 9.78 16.70
N ASP A 227 2.22 10.21 17.31
CA ASP A 227 1.63 9.56 18.47
C ASP A 227 1.22 8.13 18.18
N ARG A 228 1.17 7.28 19.22
CA ARG A 228 0.78 5.88 19.07
C ARG A 228 -0.56 5.70 18.34
N PRO A 229 -1.66 6.41 18.67
CA PRO A 229 -2.93 6.27 17.95
C PRO A 229 -2.81 6.55 16.45
N VAL A 230 -2.00 7.53 16.04
CA VAL A 230 -1.74 7.84 14.63
C VAL A 230 -1.00 6.68 13.95
N ARG A 231 0.01 6.10 14.61
CA ARG A 231 0.76 4.95 14.08
C ARG A 231 -0.13 3.72 13.89
N GLU A 232 -1.06 3.46 14.81
CA GLU A 232 -2.03 2.37 14.67
C GLU A 232 -2.97 2.62 13.47
N VAL A 233 -3.46 3.85 13.29
CA VAL A 233 -4.27 4.23 12.12
C VAL A 233 -3.50 4.02 10.81
N GLU A 234 -2.24 4.45 10.74
CA GLU A 234 -1.40 4.29 9.56
C GLU A 234 -1.17 2.80 9.22
N ALA A 235 -0.89 1.97 10.23
CA ALA A 235 -0.67 0.54 10.05
C ALA A 235 -1.96 -0.18 9.58
N GLU A 236 -3.10 0.14 10.19
CA GLU A 236 -4.39 -0.46 9.82
C GLU A 236 -4.84 -0.03 8.42
N LEU A 237 -4.68 1.24 8.05
CA LEU A 237 -4.95 1.72 6.69
C LEU A 237 -4.06 1.01 5.66
N THR A 238 -2.80 0.73 6.00
CA THR A 238 -1.89 -0.01 5.13
C THR A 238 -2.41 -1.43 4.88
N ALA A 239 -2.82 -2.13 5.93
CA ALA A 239 -3.41 -3.46 5.82
C ALA A 239 -4.70 -3.43 5.01
N TRP A 240 -5.55 -2.46 5.27
CA TRP A 240 -6.80 -2.30 4.57
C TRP A 240 -6.60 -2.07 3.06
N PHE A 241 -5.69 -1.15 2.67
CA PHE A 241 -5.35 -0.91 1.25
C PHE A 241 -4.83 -2.16 0.55
N LEU A 242 -4.03 -2.97 1.24
CA LEU A 242 -3.55 -4.22 0.68
C LEU A 242 -4.69 -5.23 0.46
N PHE A 243 -5.62 -5.37 1.42
CA PHE A 243 -6.76 -6.28 1.28
C PHE A 243 -7.68 -5.85 0.12
N SER A 244 -7.92 -4.55 -0.04
CA SER A 244 -8.66 -4.02 -1.20
C SER A 244 -8.01 -4.42 -2.52
N LYS A 245 -6.66 -4.44 -2.60
CA LYS A 245 -5.95 -4.92 -3.79
C LYS A 245 -6.16 -6.40 -4.08
N TYR A 246 -6.47 -7.19 -3.08
CA TYR A 246 -6.78 -8.62 -3.23
C TYR A 246 -8.27 -8.90 -3.43
N GLY A 247 -9.10 -7.85 -3.58
CA GLY A 247 -10.55 -8.00 -3.69
C GLY A 247 -11.20 -8.57 -2.44
N ILE A 248 -10.56 -8.43 -1.27
CA ILE A 248 -11.05 -8.95 0.00
C ILE A 248 -11.72 -7.81 0.77
N ALA A 249 -13.05 -7.90 0.90
CA ALA A 249 -13.78 -6.99 1.77
C ALA A 249 -13.38 -7.23 3.23
N LYS A 250 -12.69 -6.29 3.85
CA LYS A 250 -12.38 -6.33 5.28
C LYS A 250 -13.44 -5.54 6.04
N LYS A 251 -13.98 -6.06 7.13
CA LYS A 251 -14.87 -5.34 8.07
C LYS A 251 -14.15 -4.19 8.80
N SER A 252 -13.15 -3.59 8.15
CA SER A 252 -12.23 -2.64 8.75
C SER A 252 -12.83 -1.26 8.98
N ALA A 253 -13.93 -0.93 8.28
CA ALA A 253 -14.61 0.35 8.53
C ALA A 253 -15.09 0.46 9.98
N GLU A 254 -15.58 -0.64 10.56
CA GLU A 254 -15.99 -0.70 11.97
C GLU A 254 -14.79 -0.66 12.92
N TYR A 255 -13.69 -1.35 12.56
CA TYR A 255 -12.47 -1.37 13.37
C TYR A 255 -11.73 -0.02 13.33
N LEU A 256 -11.59 0.57 12.15
CA LEU A 256 -11.01 1.91 11.99
C LEU A 256 -11.84 2.97 12.72
N ALA A 257 -13.18 2.84 12.75
CA ALA A 257 -14.06 3.76 13.46
C ALA A 257 -13.74 3.88 14.96
N GLY A 258 -13.15 2.84 15.58
CA GLY A 258 -12.71 2.87 16.97
C GLY A 258 -11.44 3.70 17.21
N TRP A 259 -10.55 3.82 16.23
CA TRP A 259 -9.25 4.49 16.36
C TRP A 259 -9.19 5.86 15.71
N ILE A 260 -10.05 6.13 14.73
CA ILE A 260 -10.02 7.38 13.98
C ILE A 260 -10.74 8.47 14.77
N THR A 261 -9.96 9.40 15.30
CA THR A 261 -10.42 10.72 15.73
C THR A 261 -10.05 11.76 14.66
N GLN A 262 -10.72 12.91 14.69
CA GLN A 262 -10.39 14.01 13.78
C GLN A 262 -8.89 14.40 13.88
N GLN A 263 -8.32 14.37 15.07
CA GLN A 263 -6.92 14.74 15.28
C GLN A 263 -5.96 13.67 14.74
N ASN A 264 -6.25 12.37 14.93
CA ASN A 264 -5.40 11.29 14.44
C ASN A 264 -5.39 11.24 12.91
N ALA A 265 -6.55 11.50 12.28
CA ALA A 265 -6.68 11.55 10.84
C ALA A 265 -5.80 12.64 10.20
N LYS A 266 -5.76 13.85 10.80
CA LYS A 266 -4.93 14.96 10.31
C LYS A 266 -3.43 14.69 10.36
N SER A 267 -2.99 13.84 11.28
CA SER A 267 -1.58 13.55 11.50
C SER A 267 -1.10 12.32 10.71
N ALA A 268 -1.99 11.54 10.12
CA ALA A 268 -1.64 10.33 9.37
C ALA A 268 -0.97 10.67 8.02
N ARG A 269 0.17 10.02 7.75
CA ARG A 269 0.97 10.22 6.52
C ARG A 269 0.43 9.36 5.37
N ILE A 270 -0.72 9.71 4.82
CA ILE A 270 -1.45 8.89 3.85
C ILE A 270 -0.64 8.55 2.61
N THR A 271 0.18 9.48 2.11
CA THR A 271 1.06 9.21 0.96
C THR A 271 2.08 8.11 1.27
N GLU A 272 2.63 8.06 2.48
CA GLU A 272 3.54 7.00 2.91
C GLU A 272 2.78 5.68 3.14
N VAL A 273 1.59 5.73 3.72
CA VAL A 273 0.69 4.57 3.88
C VAL A 273 0.43 3.91 2.53
N CYS A 274 0.03 4.67 1.51
CA CYS A 274 -0.19 4.16 0.15
C CYS A 274 1.07 3.51 -0.45
N LYS A 275 2.24 4.17 -0.30
CA LYS A 275 3.53 3.63 -0.78
C LYS A 275 3.90 2.33 -0.07
N VAL A 276 3.70 2.27 1.24
CA VAL A 276 4.01 1.09 2.04
C VAL A 276 3.07 -0.05 1.69
N ALA A 277 1.77 0.20 1.52
CA ALA A 277 0.82 -0.81 1.05
C ALA A 277 1.22 -1.41 -0.30
N ASP A 278 1.63 -0.55 -1.27
CA ASP A 278 2.14 -1.02 -2.57
C ASP A 278 3.45 -1.79 -2.45
N ASN A 279 4.31 -1.45 -1.52
CA ASN A 279 5.55 -2.17 -1.28
C ASN A 279 5.32 -3.54 -0.65
N ILE A 280 4.43 -3.64 0.34
CA ILE A 280 4.03 -4.91 0.96
C ILE A 280 3.33 -5.80 -0.08
N TYR A 281 2.47 -5.24 -0.93
CA TYR A 281 1.88 -5.96 -2.06
C TYR A 281 2.96 -6.57 -2.96
N LYS A 282 3.99 -5.80 -3.33
CA LYS A 282 5.10 -6.33 -4.13
C LYS A 282 5.86 -7.44 -3.40
N MET A 283 6.06 -7.31 -2.09
CA MET A 283 6.71 -8.35 -1.28
C MET A 283 5.88 -9.63 -1.26
N SER A 284 4.59 -9.56 -1.05
CA SER A 284 3.71 -10.73 -1.08
C SER A 284 3.64 -11.41 -2.46
N GLU A 285 3.92 -10.67 -3.54
CA GLU A 285 4.11 -11.20 -4.91
C GLU A 285 5.58 -11.58 -5.20
N GLY A 286 6.42 -11.77 -4.19
CA GLY A 286 7.82 -12.18 -4.31
C GLY A 286 8.77 -11.13 -4.89
N LYS A 287 8.37 -9.85 -4.93
CA LYS A 287 9.13 -8.78 -5.60
C LYS A 287 9.89 -7.90 -4.62
N ARG A 288 11.19 -7.75 -4.84
CA ARG A 288 12.12 -6.89 -4.07
C ARG A 288 12.05 -5.45 -4.57
N TRP A 289 11.11 -4.65 -4.07
CA TRP A 289 10.92 -3.26 -4.51
C TRP A 289 12.13 -2.35 -4.21
N TRP A 290 12.91 -2.65 -3.17
CA TRP A 290 14.08 -1.85 -2.75
C TRP A 290 15.26 -1.93 -3.71
N VAL A 291 15.36 -2.96 -4.53
CA VAL A 291 16.41 -3.07 -5.57
C VAL A 291 16.31 -1.92 -6.58
N LYS A 292 15.11 -1.40 -6.82
CA LYS A 292 14.90 -0.25 -7.69
C LYS A 292 15.37 1.08 -7.08
N LYS A 293 15.65 1.14 -5.79
CA LYS A 293 16.22 2.32 -5.10
C LYS A 293 17.72 2.46 -5.27
N VAL A 294 18.39 1.45 -5.81
CA VAL A 294 19.83 1.50 -6.11
C VAL A 294 20.05 2.49 -7.26
N PRO A 295 20.92 3.51 -7.08
CA PRO A 295 21.22 4.46 -8.14
C PRO A 295 21.76 3.76 -9.38
N LYS A 296 21.27 4.14 -10.57
CA LYS A 296 21.82 3.61 -11.82
C LYS A 296 23.20 4.23 -12.07
N PRO A 297 24.17 3.48 -12.63
CA PRO A 297 25.55 3.96 -12.85
C PRO A 297 25.68 5.22 -13.68
N SER A 298 24.68 5.54 -14.52
CA SER A 298 24.71 6.70 -15.43
C SER A 298 24.45 8.06 -14.78
N SER A 299 24.11 8.14 -13.51
CA SER A 299 23.89 9.41 -12.80
C SER A 299 25.15 9.96 -12.11
N LEU A 300 26.25 9.21 -12.10
CA LEU A 300 27.51 9.57 -11.44
C LEU A 300 28.58 10.10 -12.42
N MET A 301 28.31 10.15 -13.73
CA MET A 301 29.25 10.65 -14.75
C MET A 301 28.70 11.91 -15.46
N ARG A 302 28.28 12.92 -14.72
CA ARG A 302 28.13 14.29 -15.22
C ARG A 302 28.46 15.25 -14.06
N ILE A 303 29.76 15.40 -13.81
CA ILE A 303 30.36 16.60 -13.21
C ILE A 303 31.17 17.26 -14.30
#